data_a20b774f850532be06a5fba555b2e263
#
_entry.id   a20b774f850532be06a5fba555b2e263
#
_cell.length_a   1.000
_cell.length_b   1.000
_cell.length_c   1.000
_cell.angle_alpha   90.00
_cell.angle_beta   90.00
_cell.angle_gamma   90.00
#
_symmetry.space_group_name_H-M   'P 1'
#
loop_
_entity.id
_entity.type
_entity.pdbx_description
1 polymer ?
#
loop_
_entity_poly.entity_id
_entity_poly.type
_entity_poly.pdbx_seq_one_letter_code
_entity_poly.pdbx_strand_id
1 'polypeptide(L)'
;TGMDAVLWLLGNGVAPDDIRWIMPRDGWMLDRKNAQSDIAFFKDAIGGQAAQFEAIAACDGVEDLFDRLEASGVLLRIDPDVRPKMFHAATISQAELAALRQIKGIVRKGRVQSIGVNEIVLDEGTIPTSANTVHVDCSASAINNLEMKPIFQGDLITPQTVRSHQPVFSAAMIAHIEATKDTEDEKNALCTVVPLP
;
A
#
# COMPACT_ATOMS: atom_id res chain seq x y z
N THR A 1 -3.97 6.61 -4.58
CA THR A 1 -2.52 6.66 -4.35
C THR A 1 -1.78 7.19 -5.57
N GLY A 2 -0.47 7.49 -5.45
CA GLY A 2 0.34 7.94 -6.60
C GLY A 2 0.38 6.94 -7.75
N MET A 3 0.43 5.65 -7.46
CA MET A 3 0.36 4.59 -8.49
C MET A 3 -0.96 4.66 -9.27
N ASP A 4 -2.09 4.79 -8.58
CA ASP A 4 -3.40 4.86 -9.22
C ASP A 4 -3.53 6.11 -10.11
N ALA A 5 -3.02 7.25 -9.64
CA ALA A 5 -3.01 8.48 -10.42
C ALA A 5 -2.18 8.33 -11.71
N VAL A 6 -0.98 7.74 -11.61
CA VAL A 6 -0.11 7.49 -12.79
C VAL A 6 -0.80 6.53 -13.75
N LEU A 7 -1.35 5.42 -13.26
CA LEU A 7 -2.07 4.44 -14.11
C LEU A 7 -3.29 5.06 -14.79
N TRP A 8 -4.03 5.91 -14.07
CA TRP A 8 -5.16 6.63 -14.64
C TRP A 8 -4.73 7.60 -15.77
N LEU A 9 -3.66 8.36 -15.54
CA LEU A 9 -3.11 9.28 -16.56
C LEU A 9 -2.69 8.51 -17.83
N LEU A 10 -1.94 7.41 -17.67
CA LEU A 10 -1.52 6.56 -18.78
C LEU A 10 -2.75 5.97 -19.52
N GLY A 11 -3.75 5.49 -18.79
CA GLY A 11 -4.99 4.95 -19.35
C GLY A 11 -5.84 5.98 -20.09
N ASN A 12 -5.65 7.27 -19.80
CA ASN A 12 -6.29 8.39 -20.51
C ASN A 12 -5.40 9.05 -21.56
N GLY A 13 -4.31 8.40 -21.96
CA GLY A 13 -3.48 8.80 -23.10
C GLY A 13 -2.43 9.87 -22.82
N VAL A 14 -2.13 10.16 -21.55
CA VAL A 14 -0.99 11.01 -21.21
C VAL A 14 0.31 10.24 -21.49
N ALA A 15 1.21 10.83 -22.25
CA ALA A 15 2.47 10.18 -22.57
C ALA A 15 3.33 9.96 -21.32
N PRO A 16 4.03 8.82 -21.18
CA PRO A 16 4.89 8.55 -20.03
C PRO A 16 5.95 9.63 -19.78
N ASP A 17 6.46 10.24 -20.82
CA ASP A 17 7.48 11.30 -20.75
C ASP A 17 6.92 12.65 -20.23
N ASP A 18 5.60 12.84 -20.27
CA ASP A 18 4.93 14.02 -19.74
C ASP A 18 4.59 13.85 -18.23
N ILE A 19 4.84 12.67 -17.68
CA ILE A 19 4.57 12.37 -16.26
C ILE A 19 5.88 12.42 -15.48
N ARG A 20 5.94 13.32 -14.50
CA ARG A 20 6.99 13.33 -13.48
C ARG A 20 6.42 12.83 -12.17
N TRP A 21 6.99 11.75 -11.67
CA TRP A 21 6.51 11.11 -10.43
C TRP A 21 7.50 11.33 -9.29
N ILE A 22 7.13 12.15 -8.32
CA ILE A 22 7.90 12.33 -7.10
C ILE A 22 7.55 11.18 -6.17
N MET A 23 8.54 10.31 -5.93
CA MET A 23 8.41 9.11 -5.11
C MET A 23 9.39 9.21 -3.93
N PRO A 24 8.95 9.63 -2.75
CA PRO A 24 9.82 9.81 -1.59
C PRO A 24 10.49 8.51 -1.13
N ARG A 25 9.81 7.40 -1.29
CA ARG A 25 10.28 6.06 -0.92
C ARG A 25 9.69 5.02 -1.86
N ASP A 26 10.54 4.13 -2.36
CA ASP A 26 10.07 2.94 -3.08
C ASP A 26 9.52 1.92 -2.08
N GLY A 27 8.42 1.29 -2.45
CA GLY A 27 7.76 0.26 -1.65
C GLY A 27 7.83 -1.11 -2.32
N TRP A 28 7.99 -2.14 -1.53
CA TRP A 28 7.70 -3.49 -1.93
C TRP A 28 6.19 -3.66 -2.16
N MET A 29 5.82 -4.40 -3.19
CA MET A 29 4.43 -4.65 -3.53
C MET A 29 4.18 -6.15 -3.65
N LEU A 30 3.00 -6.59 -3.25
CA LEU A 30 2.55 -7.96 -3.46
C LEU A 30 2.05 -8.13 -4.90
N ASP A 31 2.45 -9.22 -5.54
CA ASP A 31 1.82 -9.60 -6.81
C ASP A 31 0.37 -10.00 -6.55
N ARG A 32 -0.55 -9.26 -7.17
CA ARG A 32 -2.01 -9.42 -6.98
C ARG A 32 -2.48 -10.84 -7.25
N LYS A 33 -1.85 -11.58 -8.17
CA LYS A 33 -2.22 -12.97 -8.45
C LYS A 33 -2.15 -13.88 -7.23
N ASN A 34 -1.20 -13.60 -6.31
CA ASN A 34 -1.01 -14.37 -5.08
C ASN A 34 -2.08 -14.06 -4.00
N ALA A 35 -2.92 -13.03 -4.21
CA ALA A 35 -3.95 -12.59 -3.28
C ALA A 35 -5.38 -12.76 -3.84
N GLN A 36 -5.55 -13.43 -4.97
CA GLN A 36 -6.85 -13.66 -5.59
C GLN A 36 -7.56 -14.86 -4.96
N SER A 37 -8.85 -14.72 -4.70
CA SER A 37 -9.70 -15.77 -4.14
C SER A 37 -10.36 -16.66 -5.19
N ASP A 38 -10.28 -16.31 -6.48
CA ASP A 38 -10.86 -17.10 -7.57
C ASP A 38 -10.09 -18.40 -7.77
N ILE A 39 -10.82 -19.47 -8.10
CA ILE A 39 -10.28 -20.80 -8.35
C ILE A 39 -9.22 -20.81 -9.48
N ALA A 40 -9.32 -19.89 -10.42
CA ALA A 40 -8.33 -19.73 -11.48
C ALA A 40 -6.94 -19.36 -10.95
N PHE A 41 -6.88 -18.69 -9.80
CA PHE A 41 -5.63 -18.30 -9.13
C PHE A 41 -5.23 -19.21 -7.98
N PHE A 42 -5.90 -20.36 -7.81
CA PHE A 42 -5.63 -21.28 -6.69
C PHE A 42 -4.16 -21.63 -6.55
N LYS A 43 -3.51 -21.97 -7.68
CA LYS A 43 -2.07 -22.34 -7.67
C LYS A 43 -1.18 -21.15 -7.28
N ASP A 44 -1.47 -19.96 -7.78
CA ASP A 44 -0.71 -18.74 -7.45
C ASP A 44 -0.92 -18.35 -5.99
N ALA A 45 -2.17 -18.36 -5.51
CA ALA A 45 -2.48 -17.99 -4.14
C ALA A 45 -1.88 -18.96 -3.11
N ILE A 46 -2.07 -20.26 -3.28
CA ILE A 46 -1.52 -21.28 -2.36
C ILE A 46 -0.01 -21.42 -2.54
N GLY A 47 0.49 -21.39 -3.78
CA GLY A 47 1.93 -21.41 -4.07
C GLY A 47 2.64 -20.19 -3.49
N GLY A 48 2.04 -19.00 -3.59
CA GLY A 48 2.56 -17.78 -3.00
C GLY A 48 2.61 -17.83 -1.46
N GLN A 49 1.61 -18.45 -0.82
CA GLN A 49 1.65 -18.69 0.63
C GLN A 49 2.75 -19.68 1.02
N ALA A 50 2.88 -20.80 0.29
CA ALA A 50 3.95 -21.75 0.53
C ALA A 50 5.33 -21.11 0.40
N ALA A 51 5.55 -20.33 -0.67
CA ALA A 51 6.80 -19.60 -0.88
C ALA A 51 7.11 -18.60 0.25
N GLN A 52 6.09 -17.94 0.81
CA GLN A 52 6.26 -17.07 1.98
C GLN A 52 6.75 -17.85 3.20
N PHE A 53 6.13 -18.99 3.51
CA PHE A 53 6.56 -19.82 4.63
C PHE A 53 7.95 -20.42 4.42
N GLU A 54 8.28 -20.87 3.20
CA GLU A 54 9.61 -21.33 2.86
C GLU A 54 10.66 -20.22 3.00
N ALA A 55 10.36 -19.02 2.55
CA ALA A 55 11.22 -17.87 2.69
C ALA A 55 11.46 -17.51 4.18
N ILE A 56 10.39 -17.50 4.99
CA ILE A 56 10.48 -17.24 6.44
C ILE A 56 11.33 -18.32 7.14
N ALA A 57 11.15 -19.58 6.78
CA ALA A 57 11.87 -20.69 7.40
C ALA A 57 13.36 -20.71 7.03
N ALA A 58 13.73 -20.17 5.88
CA ALA A 58 15.08 -20.24 5.33
C ALA A 58 15.87 -18.93 5.40
N CYS A 59 15.26 -17.81 5.83
CA CYS A 59 15.92 -16.51 5.83
C CYS A 59 16.83 -16.32 7.04
N ASP A 60 17.95 -15.63 6.82
CA ASP A 60 18.90 -15.22 7.87
C ASP A 60 18.59 -13.85 8.47
N GLY A 61 17.53 -13.18 8.00
CA GLY A 61 17.10 -11.87 8.48
C GLY A 61 16.11 -11.21 7.54
N VAL A 62 15.68 -10.00 7.92
CA VAL A 62 14.62 -9.28 7.20
C VAL A 62 15.01 -8.98 5.74
N GLU A 63 16.24 -8.57 5.50
CA GLU A 63 16.71 -8.23 4.15
C GLU A 63 16.73 -9.47 3.25
N ASP A 64 17.27 -10.59 3.74
CA ASP A 64 17.27 -11.87 3.02
C ASP A 64 15.84 -12.41 2.79
N LEU A 65 14.92 -12.20 3.76
CA LEU A 65 13.52 -12.55 3.59
C LEU A 65 12.91 -11.82 2.37
N PHE A 66 13.11 -10.51 2.26
CA PHE A 66 12.57 -9.75 1.15
C PHE A 66 13.17 -10.15 -0.19
N ASP A 67 14.46 -10.48 -0.23
CA ASP A 67 15.13 -10.97 -1.45
C ASP A 67 14.56 -12.34 -1.89
N ARG A 68 14.30 -13.24 -0.95
CA ARG A 68 13.66 -14.55 -1.23
C ARG A 68 12.22 -14.38 -1.71
N LEU A 69 11.47 -13.49 -1.10
CA LEU A 69 10.09 -13.19 -1.50
C LEU A 69 10.03 -12.56 -2.90
N GLU A 70 11.00 -11.74 -3.27
CA GLU A 70 11.11 -11.23 -4.63
C GLU A 70 11.52 -12.34 -5.61
N ALA A 71 12.52 -13.15 -5.28
CA ALA A 71 12.98 -14.24 -6.11
C ALA A 71 11.88 -15.27 -6.40
N SER A 72 10.97 -15.49 -5.44
CA SER A 72 9.80 -16.37 -5.61
C SER A 72 8.62 -15.72 -6.34
N GLY A 73 8.68 -14.43 -6.67
CA GLY A 73 7.61 -13.69 -7.34
C GLY A 73 6.42 -13.32 -6.44
N VAL A 74 6.59 -13.42 -5.12
CA VAL A 74 5.59 -12.95 -4.14
C VAL A 74 5.65 -11.44 -4.03
N LEU A 75 6.86 -10.87 -3.99
CA LEU A 75 7.08 -9.42 -3.95
C LEU A 75 7.59 -8.90 -5.29
N LEU A 76 7.25 -7.66 -5.54
CA LEU A 76 7.61 -6.91 -6.74
C LEU A 76 8.18 -5.55 -6.35
N ARG A 77 9.05 -4.99 -7.21
CA ARG A 77 9.50 -3.59 -7.12
C ARG A 77 9.28 -2.88 -8.47
N ILE A 78 9.07 -1.57 -8.43
CA ILE A 78 8.89 -0.77 -9.65
C ILE A 78 10.19 -0.73 -10.44
N ASP A 79 11.27 -0.32 -9.80
CA ASP A 79 12.59 -0.17 -10.41
C ASP A 79 13.50 -1.32 -9.96
N PRO A 80 13.95 -2.20 -10.86
CA PRO A 80 14.82 -3.32 -10.49
C PRO A 80 16.16 -2.89 -9.90
N ASP A 81 16.63 -1.68 -10.22
CA ASP A 81 17.91 -1.15 -9.76
C ASP A 81 17.80 -0.43 -8.40
N VAL A 82 16.59 -0.23 -7.90
CA VAL A 82 16.33 0.45 -6.63
C VAL A 82 15.72 -0.51 -5.62
N ARG A 83 16.44 -0.74 -4.49
CA ARG A 83 15.91 -1.54 -3.40
C ARG A 83 14.85 -0.76 -2.62
N PRO A 84 13.61 -1.24 -2.55
CA PRO A 84 12.58 -0.61 -1.74
C PRO A 84 12.91 -0.63 -0.25
N LYS A 85 12.53 0.44 0.46
CA LYS A 85 12.76 0.60 1.91
C LYS A 85 11.47 0.57 2.73
N MET A 86 10.35 0.26 2.09
CA MET A 86 9.04 0.31 2.72
C MET A 86 8.20 -0.88 2.27
N PHE A 87 7.37 -1.39 3.18
CA PHE A 87 6.36 -2.40 2.87
C PHE A 87 5.06 -2.07 3.62
N HIS A 88 4.02 -1.78 2.88
CA HIS A 88 2.66 -1.52 3.39
C HIS A 88 1.62 -2.43 2.74
N ALA A 89 2.03 -3.62 2.32
CA ALA A 89 1.18 -4.63 1.69
C ALA A 89 0.37 -4.11 0.47
N ALA A 90 0.88 -3.09 -0.23
CA ALA A 90 0.28 -2.66 -1.49
C ALA A 90 0.32 -3.81 -2.50
N THR A 91 -0.77 -4.01 -3.24
CA THR A 91 -0.88 -5.06 -4.26
C THR A 91 -0.91 -4.45 -5.65
N ILE A 92 -0.24 -5.10 -6.61
CA ILE A 92 -0.18 -4.66 -8.00
C ILE A 92 -0.21 -5.87 -8.93
N SER A 93 -0.82 -5.73 -10.11
CA SER A 93 -0.71 -6.74 -11.16
C SER A 93 0.54 -6.55 -12.00
N GLN A 94 0.98 -7.58 -12.72
CA GLN A 94 2.11 -7.48 -13.65
C GLN A 94 1.86 -6.46 -14.77
N ALA A 95 0.60 -6.33 -15.23
CA ALA A 95 0.25 -5.34 -16.25
C ALA A 95 0.36 -3.90 -15.73
N GLU A 96 -0.12 -3.64 -14.52
CA GLU A 96 0.03 -2.33 -13.86
C GLU A 96 1.50 -2.01 -13.61
N LEU A 97 2.29 -3.00 -13.15
CA LEU A 97 3.72 -2.83 -12.95
C LEU A 97 4.44 -2.47 -14.25
N ALA A 98 4.13 -3.18 -15.35
CA ALA A 98 4.70 -2.89 -16.66
C ALA A 98 4.32 -1.47 -17.15
N ALA A 99 3.10 -1.01 -16.87
CA ALA A 99 2.68 0.35 -17.18
C ALA A 99 3.47 1.39 -16.36
N LEU A 100 3.58 1.20 -15.04
CA LEU A 100 4.33 2.12 -14.17
C LEU A 100 5.81 2.22 -14.54
N ARG A 101 6.42 1.13 -15.00
CA ARG A 101 7.82 1.09 -15.48
C ARG A 101 8.09 1.90 -16.74
N GLN A 102 7.06 2.36 -17.44
CA GLN A 102 7.20 3.28 -18.56
C GLN A 102 7.63 4.69 -18.12
N ILE A 103 7.32 5.06 -16.87
CA ILE A 103 7.65 6.39 -16.34
C ILE A 103 9.16 6.49 -16.09
N LYS A 104 9.83 7.33 -16.85
CA LYS A 104 11.26 7.62 -16.69
C LYS A 104 11.54 8.80 -15.78
N GLY A 105 10.55 9.66 -15.61
CA GLY A 105 10.63 10.88 -14.79
C GLY A 105 10.41 10.63 -13.30
N ILE A 106 10.93 9.54 -12.72
CA ILE A 106 10.83 9.27 -11.28
C ILE A 106 11.87 10.08 -10.52
N VAL A 107 11.42 10.89 -9.55
CA VAL A 107 12.26 11.72 -8.69
C VAL A 107 12.28 11.16 -7.26
N ARG A 108 13.47 10.78 -6.80
CA ARG A 108 13.72 10.18 -5.47
C ARG A 108 14.54 11.11 -4.58
N LYS A 109 13.97 12.28 -4.28
CA LYS A 109 14.61 13.33 -3.46
C LYS A 109 13.81 13.64 -2.18
N GLY A 110 13.19 12.63 -1.61
CA GLY A 110 12.36 12.79 -0.42
C GLY A 110 11.00 13.44 -0.71
N ARG A 111 10.40 14.00 0.30
CA ARG A 111 9.05 14.58 0.27
C ARG A 111 9.06 15.99 -0.31
N VAL A 112 7.94 16.38 -0.90
CA VAL A 112 7.70 17.77 -1.31
C VAL A 112 7.52 18.62 -0.07
N GLN A 113 8.30 19.70 0.03
CA GLN A 113 8.23 20.70 1.10
C GLN A 113 7.42 21.91 0.65
N SER A 114 7.61 22.34 -0.61
CA SER A 114 6.82 23.42 -1.20
C SER A 114 6.84 23.35 -2.73
N ILE A 115 5.82 23.95 -3.34
CA ILE A 115 5.69 24.08 -4.80
C ILE A 115 5.61 25.57 -5.11
N GLY A 116 6.62 26.09 -5.82
CA GLY A 116 6.65 27.44 -6.33
C GLY A 116 6.25 27.49 -7.81
N VAL A 117 6.34 28.67 -8.41
CA VAL A 117 6.00 28.87 -9.84
C VAL A 117 6.99 28.16 -10.77
N ASN A 118 8.28 28.17 -10.41
CA ASN A 118 9.35 27.66 -11.27
C ASN A 118 10.12 26.47 -10.67
N GLU A 119 9.87 26.15 -9.41
CA GLU A 119 10.59 25.07 -8.71
C GLU A 119 9.70 24.35 -7.69
N ILE A 120 10.04 23.10 -7.44
CA ILE A 120 9.51 22.29 -6.34
C ILE A 120 10.67 22.02 -5.40
N VAL A 121 10.50 22.38 -4.11
CA VAL A 121 11.47 22.10 -3.06
C VAL A 121 11.17 20.73 -2.46
N LEU A 122 12.20 19.90 -2.36
CA LEU A 122 12.14 18.56 -1.80
C LEU A 122 13.11 18.46 -0.61
N ASP A 123 13.04 17.38 0.16
CA ASP A 123 13.98 17.15 1.28
C ASP A 123 15.44 17.20 0.82
N GLU A 124 15.73 16.69 -0.38
CA GLU A 124 17.08 16.55 -0.91
C GLU A 124 17.30 17.44 -2.16
N GLY A 125 16.89 18.71 -2.06
CA GLY A 125 17.11 19.72 -3.09
C GLY A 125 15.88 20.11 -3.87
N THR A 126 16.07 20.72 -5.04
CA THR A 126 14.99 21.25 -5.87
C THR A 126 14.91 20.57 -7.23
N ILE A 127 13.75 20.68 -7.87
CA ILE A 127 13.52 20.33 -9.26
C ILE A 127 12.73 21.45 -9.95
N PRO A 128 12.91 21.66 -11.27
CA PRO A 128 12.17 22.69 -11.99
C PRO A 128 10.69 22.29 -12.17
N THR A 129 9.83 23.28 -12.17
CA THR A 129 8.43 23.22 -12.60
C THR A 129 8.06 24.46 -13.40
N SER A 130 6.81 24.57 -13.82
CA SER A 130 6.33 25.74 -14.57
C SER A 130 4.84 25.96 -14.30
N ALA A 131 4.35 27.15 -14.66
CA ALA A 131 2.93 27.51 -14.56
C ALA A 131 2.01 26.61 -15.42
N ASN A 132 2.55 25.87 -16.40
CA ASN A 132 1.80 24.95 -17.24
C ASN A 132 1.81 23.50 -16.72
N THR A 133 2.39 23.28 -15.53
CA THR A 133 2.45 21.94 -14.90
C THR A 133 1.27 21.77 -13.95
N VAL A 134 0.52 20.70 -14.12
CA VAL A 134 -0.50 20.28 -13.16
C VAL A 134 0.14 19.45 -12.06
N HIS A 135 -0.08 19.82 -10.81
CA HIS A 135 0.41 19.08 -9.65
C HIS A 135 -0.74 18.30 -9.02
N VAL A 136 -0.54 17.01 -8.83
CA VAL A 136 -1.51 16.11 -8.19
C VAL A 136 -0.95 15.65 -6.87
N ASP A 137 -1.56 16.08 -5.76
CA ASP A 137 -1.17 15.65 -4.42
C ASP A 137 -1.77 14.28 -4.09
N CYS A 138 -0.88 13.30 -3.99
CA CYS A 138 -1.21 11.92 -3.58
C CYS A 138 -0.64 11.59 -2.20
N SER A 139 -0.29 12.58 -1.39
CA SER A 139 0.37 12.39 -0.09
C SER A 139 -0.59 12.19 1.09
N ALA A 140 -1.89 12.30 0.86
CA ALA A 140 -2.89 12.09 1.91
C ALA A 140 -2.74 10.71 2.55
N SER A 141 -2.70 10.67 3.88
CA SER A 141 -2.76 9.44 4.65
C SER A 141 -4.22 9.16 5.03
N ALA A 142 -4.76 8.05 4.56
CA ALA A 142 -6.08 7.57 4.98
C ALA A 142 -6.06 7.01 6.42
N ILE A 143 -4.86 6.67 6.90
CA ILE A 143 -4.65 6.07 8.21
C ILE A 143 -3.70 6.99 8.97
N ASN A 144 -4.26 8.00 9.58
CA ASN A 144 -3.52 8.79 10.56
C ASN A 144 -3.38 7.96 11.85
N ASN A 145 -2.42 8.33 12.70
CA ASN A 145 -2.31 7.84 14.07
C ASN A 145 -3.54 8.27 14.87
N LEU A 146 -4.67 7.64 14.59
CA LEU A 146 -5.90 7.85 15.34
C LEU A 146 -5.74 7.18 16.70
N GLU A 147 -6.20 7.88 17.74
CA GLU A 147 -6.31 7.30 19.06
C GLU A 147 -7.21 6.07 19.00
N MET A 148 -6.71 4.93 19.47
CA MET A 148 -7.52 3.73 19.58
C MET A 148 -8.60 3.94 20.65
N LYS A 149 -9.83 3.70 20.27
CA LYS A 149 -11.01 3.82 21.16
C LYS A 149 -11.71 2.47 21.22
N PRO A 150 -12.49 2.22 22.29
CA PRO A 150 -13.43 1.11 22.27
C PRO A 150 -14.35 1.22 21.05
N ILE A 151 -14.62 0.10 20.40
CA ILE A 151 -15.49 0.09 19.21
C ILE A 151 -16.94 0.37 19.62
N PHE A 152 -17.38 -0.22 20.72
CA PHE A 152 -18.74 -0.09 21.24
C PHE A 152 -18.73 0.81 22.47
N GLN A 153 -19.52 1.90 22.44
CA GLN A 153 -19.63 2.89 23.51
C GLN A 153 -21.09 3.39 23.59
N GLY A 154 -21.94 2.69 24.33
CA GLY A 154 -23.37 2.98 24.37
C GLY A 154 -24.00 2.89 22.99
N ASP A 155 -24.60 3.97 22.52
CA ASP A 155 -25.26 4.03 21.20
C ASP A 155 -24.27 4.36 20.04
N LEU A 156 -22.97 4.47 20.34
CA LEU A 156 -21.94 4.78 19.35
C LEU A 156 -21.12 3.55 19.01
N ILE A 157 -21.04 3.24 17.72
CA ILE A 157 -20.12 2.25 17.17
C ILE A 157 -19.06 3.00 16.37
N THR A 158 -17.79 2.91 16.80
CA THR A 158 -16.64 3.49 16.11
C THR A 158 -15.88 2.41 15.36
N PRO A 159 -16.14 2.22 14.04
CA PRO A 159 -15.46 1.18 13.27
C PRO A 159 -13.94 1.40 13.25
N GLN A 160 -13.19 0.39 13.63
CA GLN A 160 -11.74 0.36 13.61
C GLN A 160 -11.28 -1.01 13.11
N THR A 161 -10.00 -1.17 12.82
CA THR A 161 -9.48 -2.46 12.36
C THR A 161 -9.36 -3.43 13.54
N VAL A 162 -10.04 -4.57 13.45
CA VAL A 162 -9.88 -5.72 14.35
C VAL A 162 -8.92 -6.77 13.74
N ARG A 163 -8.58 -6.60 12.48
CA ARG A 163 -7.56 -7.37 11.78
C ARG A 163 -6.79 -6.46 10.82
N SER A 164 -5.47 -6.43 10.96
CA SER A 164 -4.59 -5.59 10.14
C SER A 164 -4.84 -5.81 8.64
N HIS A 165 -4.88 -4.72 7.87
CA HIS A 165 -5.07 -4.69 6.41
C HIS A 165 -6.37 -5.32 5.88
N GLN A 166 -7.37 -5.57 6.76
CA GLN A 166 -8.64 -6.17 6.37
C GLN A 166 -9.85 -5.35 6.84
N PRO A 167 -10.12 -4.17 6.23
CA PRO A 167 -11.22 -3.31 6.66
C PRO A 167 -12.59 -3.95 6.46
N VAL A 168 -12.79 -4.69 5.35
CA VAL A 168 -14.07 -5.39 5.07
C VAL A 168 -14.34 -6.48 6.09
N PHE A 169 -13.35 -7.30 6.44
CA PHE A 169 -13.48 -8.30 7.50
C PHE A 169 -13.77 -7.63 8.84
N SER A 170 -13.06 -6.54 9.16
CA SER A 170 -13.27 -5.80 10.40
C SER A 170 -14.70 -5.27 10.52
N ALA A 171 -15.22 -4.68 9.47
CA ALA A 171 -16.60 -4.20 9.43
C ALA A 171 -17.63 -5.34 9.62
N ALA A 172 -17.43 -6.46 8.92
CA ALA A 172 -18.31 -7.64 9.04
C ALA A 172 -18.25 -8.25 10.46
N MET A 173 -17.06 -8.33 11.05
CA MET A 173 -16.87 -8.82 12.42
C MET A 173 -17.59 -7.92 13.45
N ILE A 174 -17.41 -6.61 13.36
CA ILE A 174 -18.08 -5.64 14.24
C ILE A 174 -19.59 -5.77 14.12
N ALA A 175 -20.13 -5.84 12.90
CA ALA A 175 -21.57 -6.00 12.69
C ALA A 175 -22.10 -7.33 13.24
N HIS A 176 -21.35 -8.42 13.06
CA HIS A 176 -21.72 -9.73 13.61
C HIS A 176 -21.75 -9.73 15.15
N ILE A 177 -20.74 -9.15 15.78
CA ILE A 177 -20.63 -9.06 17.23
C ILE A 177 -21.76 -8.17 17.79
N GLU A 178 -22.05 -7.04 17.14
CA GLU A 178 -23.20 -6.20 17.53
C GLU A 178 -24.52 -6.97 17.52
N ALA A 179 -24.73 -7.78 16.49
CA ALA A 179 -25.98 -8.54 16.33
C ALA A 179 -26.09 -9.77 17.24
N THR A 180 -25.00 -10.26 17.84
CA THR A 180 -24.97 -11.56 18.54
C THR A 180 -24.57 -11.48 20.00
N LYS A 181 -24.11 -10.32 20.48
CA LYS A 181 -23.67 -10.10 21.86
C LYS A 181 -24.48 -9.00 22.51
N ASP A 182 -24.77 -9.20 23.83
CA ASP A 182 -25.67 -8.32 24.55
C ASP A 182 -24.92 -7.21 25.32
N THR A 183 -23.72 -7.49 25.82
CA THR A 183 -23.01 -6.54 26.67
C THR A 183 -21.86 -5.84 25.94
N GLU A 184 -21.65 -4.56 26.22
CA GLU A 184 -20.59 -3.74 25.68
C GLU A 184 -19.19 -4.31 25.98
N ASP A 185 -18.99 -4.78 27.21
CA ASP A 185 -17.73 -5.38 27.64
C ASP A 185 -17.38 -6.63 26.83
N GLU A 186 -18.35 -7.51 26.58
CA GLU A 186 -18.16 -8.70 25.76
C GLU A 186 -17.88 -8.33 24.30
N LYS A 187 -18.63 -7.37 23.76
CA LYS A 187 -18.43 -6.87 22.39
C LYS A 187 -17.03 -6.32 22.20
N ASN A 188 -16.57 -5.46 23.09
CA ASN A 188 -15.23 -4.86 23.03
C ASN A 188 -14.12 -5.89 23.29
N ALA A 189 -14.34 -6.88 24.14
CA ALA A 189 -13.35 -7.96 24.33
C ALA A 189 -13.14 -8.81 23.08
N LEU A 190 -14.19 -9.02 22.28
CA LEU A 190 -14.14 -9.78 21.03
C LEU A 190 -13.66 -8.96 19.83
N CYS A 191 -13.78 -7.64 19.89
CA CYS A 191 -13.38 -6.69 18.85
C CYS A 191 -12.18 -5.86 19.29
N THR A 192 -11.08 -6.51 19.68
CA THR A 192 -9.84 -5.82 20.04
C THR A 192 -9.27 -5.08 18.85
N VAL A 193 -9.05 -3.76 18.98
CA VAL A 193 -8.48 -2.93 17.93
C VAL A 193 -7.02 -3.30 17.69
N VAL A 194 -6.67 -3.52 16.44
CA VAL A 194 -5.30 -3.77 16.01
C VAL A 194 -4.73 -2.47 15.44
N PRO A 195 -3.65 -1.92 16.01
CA PRO A 195 -3.00 -0.76 15.45
C PRO A 195 -2.51 -1.06 14.04
N LEU A 196 -2.67 -0.09 13.16
CA LEU A 196 -2.07 -0.14 11.83
C LEU A 196 -0.64 0.40 11.92
N PRO A 197 0.35 -0.32 11.36
CA PRO A 197 1.75 0.08 11.38
C PRO A 197 2.04 1.31 10.51
#